data_f77bf12eef2e7ca83b2610e19d4d4cf4
#
_entry.id   f77bf12eef2e7ca83b2610e19d4d4cf4
#
_cell.length_a   1.000
_cell.length_b   1.000
_cell.length_c   1.000
_cell.angle_alpha   90.00
_cell.angle_beta   90.00
_cell.angle_gamma   90.00
#
_symmetry.space_group_name_H-M   'P 1'
#
loop_
_entity.id
_entity.type
_entity.pdbx_description
1 polymer ?
#
loop_
_entity_poly.entity_id
_entity_poly.type
_entity_poly.pdbx_seq_one_letter_code
_entity_poly.pdbx_strand_id
1 'polypeptide(L)'
;YSRDMHVRILERLTMEQHLRHALERRELELFYQPQMDLRQNRIIGVEALLRWRHPQRGLVPPLEFIPLAEETGLIEAIGEWVLETACQQAKAWQRQGLPPLRMAVNMSPRQFLRSGMIDRVARILHETGLEPQLLDLEITESLLMKDVEAGISTMRALKDIGVRLSIDDFGIGYSSLNYLKQFPIDQLKIDKSFLEEIATSRN
;
A
#
# COMPACT_ATOMS: atom_id res chain seq x y z
N TYR A 1 -34.40 -9.53 -11.22
CA TYR A 1 -33.62 -8.40 -10.63
C TYR A 1 -33.40 -8.54 -9.11
N SER A 2 -34.30 -9.15 -8.38
CA SER A 2 -34.24 -9.18 -6.90
C SER A 2 -33.37 -10.31 -6.32
N ARG A 3 -33.31 -11.48 -6.97
CA ARG A 3 -32.61 -12.66 -6.43
C ARG A 3 -31.08 -12.55 -6.47
N ASP A 4 -30.53 -12.06 -7.57
CA ASP A 4 -29.07 -11.85 -7.72
C ASP A 4 -28.54 -10.75 -6.80
N MET A 5 -29.38 -9.73 -6.54
CA MET A 5 -29.04 -8.66 -5.61
C MET A 5 -28.96 -9.16 -4.16
N HIS A 6 -29.90 -10.01 -3.75
CA HIS A 6 -29.89 -10.63 -2.42
C HIS A 6 -28.67 -11.54 -2.22
N VAL A 7 -28.31 -12.33 -3.22
CA VAL A 7 -27.13 -13.21 -3.17
C VAL A 7 -25.85 -12.37 -2.98
N ARG A 8 -25.67 -11.31 -3.76
CA ARG A 8 -24.51 -10.42 -3.64
C ARG A 8 -24.42 -9.73 -2.28
N ILE A 9 -25.56 -9.31 -1.72
CA ILE A 9 -25.58 -8.69 -0.38
C ILE A 9 -25.16 -9.72 0.68
N LEU A 10 -25.69 -10.94 0.62
CA LEU A 10 -25.33 -12.00 1.57
C LEU A 10 -23.85 -12.40 1.46
N GLU A 11 -23.33 -12.53 0.24
CA GLU A 11 -21.91 -12.81 0.00
C GLU A 11 -21.02 -11.71 0.59
N ARG A 12 -21.41 -10.44 0.40
CA ARG A 12 -20.67 -9.29 0.95
C ARG A 12 -20.68 -9.28 2.48
N LEU A 13 -21.84 -9.51 3.11
CA LEU A 13 -21.95 -9.59 4.57
C LEU A 13 -21.12 -10.75 5.14
N THR A 14 -21.12 -11.90 4.47
CA THR A 14 -20.30 -13.05 4.86
C THR A 14 -18.82 -12.72 4.74
N MET A 15 -18.42 -12.07 3.64
CA MET A 15 -17.03 -11.62 3.44
C MET A 15 -16.60 -10.64 4.53
N GLU A 16 -17.45 -9.68 4.90
CA GLU A 16 -17.18 -8.73 5.98
C GLU A 16 -16.96 -9.44 7.32
N GLN A 17 -17.84 -10.37 7.67
CA GLN A 17 -17.72 -11.14 8.91
C GLN A 17 -16.41 -11.94 8.95
N HIS A 18 -16.05 -12.58 7.85
CA HIS A 18 -14.79 -13.33 7.76
C HIS A 18 -13.58 -12.38 7.86
N LEU A 19 -13.62 -11.23 7.18
CA LEU A 19 -12.51 -10.27 7.20
C LEU A 19 -12.26 -9.67 8.59
N ARG A 20 -13.30 -9.47 9.40
CA ARG A 20 -13.17 -9.02 10.81
C ARG A 20 -12.26 -9.93 11.64
N HIS A 21 -12.30 -11.22 11.37
CA HIS A 21 -11.52 -12.20 12.12
C HIS A 21 -10.25 -12.66 11.39
N ALA A 22 -10.01 -12.17 10.18
CA ALA A 22 -8.89 -12.61 9.35
C ALA A 22 -7.52 -12.36 10.01
N LEU A 23 -7.35 -11.22 10.71
CA LEU A 23 -6.14 -10.93 11.47
C LEU A 23 -5.95 -11.91 12.65
N GLU A 24 -6.98 -12.10 13.45
CA GLU A 24 -6.94 -13.01 14.63
C GLU A 24 -6.65 -14.44 14.21
N ARG A 25 -7.22 -14.87 13.08
CA ARG A 25 -7.06 -16.21 12.52
C ARG A 25 -5.79 -16.41 11.71
N ARG A 26 -4.96 -15.35 11.55
CA ARG A 26 -3.74 -15.38 10.74
C ARG A 26 -4.00 -15.80 9.30
N GLU A 27 -5.10 -15.33 8.72
CA GLU A 27 -5.48 -15.59 7.34
C GLU A 27 -4.89 -14.56 6.36
N LEU A 28 -4.33 -13.45 6.88
CA LEU A 28 -3.63 -12.45 6.08
C LEU A 28 -2.14 -12.78 5.98
N GLU A 29 -1.59 -12.60 4.80
CA GLU A 29 -0.17 -12.82 4.51
C GLU A 29 0.38 -11.75 3.56
N LEU A 30 1.68 -11.49 3.60
CA LEU A 30 2.36 -10.58 2.69
C LEU A 30 3.18 -11.37 1.68
N PHE A 31 2.95 -11.07 0.41
CA PHE A 31 3.82 -11.46 -0.70
C PHE A 31 4.76 -10.29 -0.99
N TYR A 32 5.94 -10.58 -1.50
CA TYR A 32 6.95 -9.56 -1.74
C TYR A 32 7.38 -9.60 -3.19
N GLN A 33 7.07 -8.53 -3.93
CA GLN A 33 7.44 -8.40 -5.33
C GLN A 33 8.74 -7.62 -5.48
N PRO A 34 9.80 -8.20 -6.09
CA PRO A 34 11.07 -7.52 -6.26
C PRO A 34 10.97 -6.30 -7.17
N GLN A 35 11.67 -5.22 -6.80
CA GLN A 35 11.87 -4.02 -7.59
C GLN A 35 13.32 -3.98 -8.07
N MET A 36 13.53 -3.86 -9.39
CA MET A 36 14.85 -3.89 -10.01
C MET A 36 15.29 -2.49 -10.45
N ASP A 37 16.56 -2.18 -10.20
CA ASP A 37 17.28 -1.12 -10.90
C ASP A 37 17.77 -1.67 -12.24
N LEU A 38 17.17 -1.21 -13.33
CA LEU A 38 17.50 -1.68 -14.69
C LEU A 38 18.89 -1.21 -15.17
N ARG A 39 19.45 -0.13 -14.58
CA ARG A 39 20.80 0.35 -14.93
C ARG A 39 21.88 -0.50 -14.27
N GLN A 40 21.62 -0.92 -13.04
CA GLN A 40 22.57 -1.71 -12.26
C GLN A 40 22.27 -3.21 -12.30
N ASN A 41 21.16 -3.60 -12.91
CA ASN A 41 20.65 -4.97 -13.01
C ASN A 41 20.65 -5.69 -11.64
N ARG A 42 20.15 -5.02 -10.62
CA ARG A 42 20.07 -5.55 -9.25
C ARG A 42 18.73 -5.23 -8.58
N ILE A 43 18.34 -6.07 -7.64
CA ILE A 43 17.17 -5.82 -6.79
C ILE A 43 17.55 -4.71 -5.80
N ILE A 44 16.71 -3.66 -5.72
CA ILE A 44 16.92 -2.49 -4.86
C ILE A 44 15.81 -2.34 -3.81
N GLY A 45 14.76 -3.10 -3.93
CA GLY A 45 13.63 -3.08 -3.02
C GLY A 45 12.64 -4.19 -3.31
N VAL A 46 11.62 -4.23 -2.50
CA VAL A 46 10.45 -5.11 -2.67
C VAL A 46 9.18 -4.34 -2.33
N GLU A 47 8.08 -4.70 -2.97
CA GLU A 47 6.75 -4.22 -2.63
C GLU A 47 6.01 -5.29 -1.83
N ALA A 48 5.49 -4.92 -0.65
CA ALA A 48 4.68 -5.78 0.19
C ALA A 48 3.24 -5.79 -0.32
N LEU A 49 2.80 -6.92 -0.79
CA LEU A 49 1.49 -7.13 -1.40
C LEU A 49 0.62 -7.98 -0.49
N LEU A 50 -0.42 -7.39 0.07
CA LEU A 50 -1.37 -8.07 0.95
C LEU A 50 -2.12 -9.17 0.18
N ARG A 51 -2.28 -10.33 0.82
CA ARG A 51 -3.07 -11.46 0.35
C ARG A 51 -3.94 -11.98 1.48
N TRP A 52 -5.12 -12.48 1.14
CA TRP A 52 -6.00 -13.12 2.11
C TRP A 52 -6.20 -14.59 1.76
N ARG A 53 -5.67 -15.47 2.60
CA ARG A 53 -5.86 -16.92 2.50
C ARG A 53 -7.16 -17.32 3.20
N HIS A 54 -8.27 -17.14 2.46
CA HIS A 54 -9.59 -17.44 2.97
C HIS A 54 -9.81 -18.97 3.03
N PRO A 55 -10.32 -19.53 4.16
CA PRO A 55 -10.40 -20.97 4.35
C PRO A 55 -11.28 -21.70 3.33
N GLN A 56 -12.30 -21.04 2.77
CA GLN A 56 -13.23 -21.64 1.80
C GLN A 56 -13.00 -21.17 0.36
N ARG A 57 -12.39 -19.98 0.14
CA ARG A 57 -12.21 -19.37 -1.19
C ARG A 57 -10.77 -19.44 -1.70
N GLY A 58 -9.86 -19.98 -0.89
CA GLY A 58 -8.44 -19.96 -1.22
C GLY A 58 -7.83 -18.56 -1.15
N LEU A 59 -6.95 -18.24 -2.08
CA LEU A 59 -6.27 -16.94 -2.11
C LEU A 59 -7.17 -15.86 -2.73
N VAL A 60 -7.71 -14.97 -1.89
CA VAL A 60 -8.57 -13.86 -2.31
C VAL A 60 -7.69 -12.65 -2.68
N PRO A 61 -7.86 -12.07 -3.88
CA PRO A 61 -7.08 -10.92 -4.31
C PRO A 61 -7.50 -9.64 -3.60
N PRO A 62 -6.56 -8.67 -3.41
CA PRO A 62 -6.84 -7.40 -2.72
C PRO A 62 -8.03 -6.63 -3.28
N LEU A 63 -8.21 -6.62 -4.59
CA LEU A 63 -9.32 -5.93 -5.26
C LEU A 63 -10.72 -6.37 -4.78
N GLU A 64 -10.85 -7.57 -4.22
CA GLU A 64 -12.13 -8.07 -3.70
C GLU A 64 -12.40 -7.62 -2.26
N PHE A 65 -11.37 -7.50 -1.41
CA PHE A 65 -11.59 -7.25 0.01
C PHE A 65 -11.10 -5.89 0.52
N ILE A 66 -10.15 -5.23 -0.16
CA ILE A 66 -9.67 -3.90 0.25
C ILE A 66 -10.79 -2.86 0.25
N PRO A 67 -11.65 -2.75 -0.80
CA PRO A 67 -12.77 -1.81 -0.76
C PRO A 67 -13.70 -2.06 0.42
N LEU A 68 -13.97 -3.32 0.74
CA LEU A 68 -14.79 -3.70 1.90
C LEU A 68 -14.11 -3.33 3.22
N ALA A 69 -12.79 -3.55 3.34
CA ALA A 69 -12.01 -3.15 4.51
C ALA A 69 -12.04 -1.62 4.71
N GLU A 70 -11.98 -0.84 3.63
CA GLU A 70 -12.07 0.61 3.67
C GLU A 70 -13.44 1.09 4.13
N GLU A 71 -14.52 0.56 3.55
CA GLU A 71 -15.88 0.93 3.92
C GLU A 71 -16.22 0.61 5.38
N THR A 72 -15.76 -0.55 5.86
CA THR A 72 -16.03 -1.02 7.22
C THR A 72 -15.04 -0.48 8.28
N GLY A 73 -13.96 0.17 7.85
CA GLY A 73 -12.89 0.66 8.73
C GLY A 73 -11.87 -0.39 9.16
N LEU A 74 -12.03 -1.64 8.74
CA LEU A 74 -11.06 -2.72 9.03
C LEU A 74 -9.69 -2.46 8.41
N ILE A 75 -9.64 -1.66 7.35
CA ILE A 75 -8.39 -1.27 6.69
C ILE A 75 -7.37 -0.63 7.63
N GLU A 76 -7.81 -0.01 8.71
CA GLU A 76 -6.93 0.64 9.68
C GLU A 76 -6.11 -0.40 10.47
N ALA A 77 -6.77 -1.43 11.00
CA ALA A 77 -6.09 -2.51 11.73
C ALA A 77 -5.27 -3.39 10.78
N ILE A 78 -5.82 -3.69 9.61
CA ILE A 78 -5.12 -4.46 8.57
C ILE A 78 -3.85 -3.72 8.13
N GLY A 79 -3.93 -2.44 7.85
CA GLY A 79 -2.78 -1.68 7.37
C GLY A 79 -1.72 -1.43 8.42
N GLU A 80 -2.09 -1.30 9.71
CA GLU A 80 -1.11 -1.28 10.80
C GLU A 80 -0.34 -2.58 10.85
N TRP A 81 -1.05 -3.72 10.80
CA TRP A 81 -0.44 -5.05 10.76
C TRP A 81 0.45 -5.24 9.51
N VAL A 82 0.02 -4.76 8.34
CA VAL A 82 0.81 -4.81 7.10
C VAL A 82 2.13 -4.06 7.28
N LEU A 83 2.04 -2.81 7.77
CA LEU A 83 3.21 -1.95 7.94
C LEU A 83 4.21 -2.56 8.94
N GLU A 84 3.71 -3.03 10.09
CA GLU A 84 4.53 -3.69 11.11
C GLU A 84 5.19 -4.96 10.56
N THR A 85 4.41 -5.84 9.92
CA THR A 85 4.90 -7.11 9.37
C THR A 85 5.94 -6.87 8.26
N ALA A 86 5.71 -5.89 7.38
CA ALA A 86 6.65 -5.54 6.32
C ALA A 86 7.98 -5.01 6.89
N CYS A 87 7.93 -4.11 7.88
CA CYS A 87 9.13 -3.59 8.52
C CYS A 87 9.90 -4.68 9.28
N GLN A 88 9.22 -5.56 9.99
CA GLN A 88 9.82 -6.71 10.66
C GLN A 88 10.49 -7.65 9.67
N GLN A 89 9.85 -7.93 8.54
CA GLN A 89 10.40 -8.80 7.49
C GLN A 89 11.65 -8.18 6.85
N ALA A 90 11.63 -6.89 6.53
CA ALA A 90 12.80 -6.19 6.01
C ALA A 90 13.99 -6.30 6.98
N LYS A 91 13.75 -6.09 8.27
CA LYS A 91 14.79 -6.24 9.29
C LYS A 91 15.26 -7.68 9.49
N ALA A 92 14.35 -8.65 9.35
CA ALA A 92 14.72 -10.06 9.40
C ALA A 92 15.66 -10.45 8.25
N TRP A 93 15.41 -9.96 7.03
CA TRP A 93 16.31 -10.18 5.90
C TRP A 93 17.69 -9.57 6.11
N GLN A 94 17.79 -8.35 6.66
CA GLN A 94 19.08 -7.74 7.00
C GLN A 94 19.86 -8.61 8.02
N ARG A 95 19.17 -9.14 9.04
CA ARG A 95 19.79 -10.06 10.03
C ARG A 95 20.29 -11.37 9.41
N GLN A 96 19.66 -11.79 8.30
CA GLN A 96 20.09 -12.97 7.52
C GLN A 96 21.23 -12.66 6.54
N GLY A 97 21.72 -11.41 6.50
CA GLY A 97 22.84 -11.01 5.64
C GLY A 97 22.46 -10.51 4.26
N LEU A 98 21.16 -10.33 3.96
CA LEU A 98 20.76 -9.68 2.72
C LEU A 98 21.12 -8.19 2.77
N PRO A 99 21.45 -7.57 1.63
CA PRO A 99 21.67 -6.14 1.57
C PRO A 99 20.42 -5.38 2.00
N PRO A 100 20.54 -4.14 2.51
CA PRO A 100 19.40 -3.30 2.81
C PRO A 100 18.53 -3.08 1.56
N LEU A 101 17.31 -3.60 1.57
CA LEU A 101 16.33 -3.43 0.52
C LEU A 101 15.27 -2.43 0.96
N ARG A 102 14.80 -1.60 0.04
CA ARG A 102 13.62 -0.77 0.29
C ARG A 102 12.40 -1.66 0.41
N MET A 103 11.54 -1.35 1.38
CA MET A 103 10.26 -2.01 1.60
C MET A 103 9.16 -1.02 1.24
N ALA A 104 8.50 -1.25 0.10
CA ALA A 104 7.37 -0.45 -0.34
C ALA A 104 6.08 -1.02 0.25
N VAL A 105 5.23 -0.13 0.78
CA VAL A 105 3.96 -0.48 1.42
C VAL A 105 2.85 0.45 0.94
N ASN A 106 1.80 -0.12 0.40
CA ASN A 106 0.63 0.62 -0.06
C ASN A 106 -0.17 1.19 1.12
N MET A 107 -0.54 2.47 1.02
CA MET A 107 -1.32 3.21 2.02
C MET A 107 -2.72 3.51 1.50
N SER A 108 -3.75 3.10 2.24
CA SER A 108 -5.11 3.48 1.90
C SER A 108 -5.39 4.95 2.22
N PRO A 109 -6.37 5.57 1.51
CA PRO A 109 -6.81 6.93 1.79
C PRO A 109 -7.19 7.16 3.24
N ARG A 110 -7.89 6.20 3.82
CA ARG A 110 -8.39 6.29 5.18
C ARG A 110 -7.27 6.26 6.22
N GLN A 111 -6.21 5.48 5.97
CA GLN A 111 -5.04 5.43 6.84
C GLN A 111 -4.21 6.71 6.76
N PHE A 112 -3.95 7.18 5.53
CA PHE A 112 -3.11 8.35 5.29
C PHE A 112 -3.66 9.65 5.91
N LEU A 113 -4.98 9.84 5.90
CA LEU A 113 -5.65 11.02 6.46
C LEU A 113 -5.99 10.87 7.94
N ARG A 114 -5.70 9.73 8.56
CA ARG A 114 -6.04 9.49 9.97
C ARG A 114 -5.12 10.26 10.91
N SER A 115 -5.72 10.87 11.94
CA SER A 115 -4.95 11.47 13.04
C SER A 115 -4.07 10.42 13.74
N GLY A 116 -2.82 10.80 14.09
CA GLY A 116 -1.87 9.90 14.75
C GLY A 116 -1.18 8.89 13.81
N MET A 117 -1.38 8.99 12.49
CA MET A 117 -0.71 8.13 11.51
C MET A 117 0.81 8.29 11.57
N ILE A 118 1.30 9.53 11.69
CA ILE A 118 2.73 9.87 11.77
C ILE A 118 3.37 9.17 12.99
N ASP A 119 2.74 9.31 14.17
CA ASP A 119 3.24 8.70 15.41
C ASP A 119 3.27 7.17 15.31
N ARG A 120 2.30 6.59 14.60
CA ARG A 120 2.22 5.16 14.38
C ARG A 120 3.36 4.64 13.51
N VAL A 121 3.65 5.34 12.40
CA VAL A 121 4.80 5.02 11.54
C VAL A 121 6.10 5.13 12.34
N ALA A 122 6.28 6.22 13.08
CA ALA A 122 7.47 6.44 13.90
C ALA A 122 7.63 5.34 14.97
N ARG A 123 6.55 4.95 15.63
CA ARG A 123 6.53 3.85 16.61
C ARG A 123 6.95 2.52 15.97
N ILE A 124 6.34 2.14 14.84
CA ILE A 124 6.65 0.89 14.14
C ILE A 124 8.13 0.85 13.71
N LEU A 125 8.65 1.93 13.16
CA LEU A 125 10.07 2.02 12.78
C LEU A 125 11.00 1.87 14.00
N HIS A 126 10.65 2.49 15.12
CA HIS A 126 11.41 2.37 16.37
C HIS A 126 11.38 0.93 16.92
N GLU A 127 10.19 0.31 16.98
CA GLU A 127 10.02 -1.05 17.54
C GLU A 127 10.68 -2.13 16.67
N THR A 128 10.61 -1.99 15.35
CA THR A 128 11.23 -2.95 14.42
C THR A 128 12.73 -2.72 14.21
N GLY A 129 13.20 -1.49 14.46
CA GLY A 129 14.56 -1.07 14.19
C GLY A 129 14.89 -0.98 12.70
N LEU A 130 13.89 -0.84 11.83
CA LEU A 130 14.12 -0.58 10.42
C LEU A 130 14.50 0.88 10.24
N GLU A 131 15.56 1.14 9.47
CA GLU A 131 15.99 2.48 9.12
C GLU A 131 14.89 3.18 8.29
N PRO A 132 14.44 4.41 8.66
CA PRO A 132 13.31 5.08 8.02
C PRO A 132 13.42 5.20 6.49
N GLN A 133 14.62 5.47 5.97
CA GLN A 133 14.89 5.59 4.54
C GLN A 133 14.70 4.30 3.73
N LEU A 134 14.54 3.16 4.41
CA LEU A 134 14.24 1.87 3.78
C LEU A 134 12.73 1.59 3.70
N LEU A 135 11.89 2.36 4.40
CA LEU A 135 10.45 2.29 4.25
C LEU A 135 10.00 3.27 3.16
N ASP A 136 9.26 2.78 2.17
CA ASP A 136 8.65 3.56 1.10
C ASP A 136 7.13 3.43 1.19
N LEU A 137 6.42 4.52 1.47
CA LEU A 137 4.97 4.52 1.55
C LEU A 137 4.39 4.92 0.19
N GLU A 138 3.64 4.01 -0.41
CA GLU A 138 3.01 4.21 -1.71
C GLU A 138 1.60 4.74 -1.55
N ILE A 139 1.33 5.87 -2.19
CA ILE A 139 0.09 6.64 -2.07
C ILE A 139 -0.47 6.83 -3.47
N THR A 140 -1.75 6.51 -3.69
CA THR A 140 -2.36 6.73 -5.00
C THR A 140 -2.56 8.22 -5.29
N GLU A 141 -2.43 8.62 -6.54
CA GLU A 141 -2.70 9.99 -6.98
C GLU A 141 -4.09 10.48 -6.56
N SER A 142 -5.12 9.64 -6.76
CA SER A 142 -6.51 9.96 -6.46
C SER A 142 -6.75 10.30 -4.99
N LEU A 143 -5.94 9.77 -4.08
CA LEU A 143 -5.99 10.11 -2.65
C LEU A 143 -5.58 11.56 -2.43
N LEU A 144 -4.44 11.98 -3.00
CA LEU A 144 -3.88 13.30 -2.80
C LEU A 144 -4.76 14.41 -3.37
N MET A 145 -5.52 14.10 -4.43
CA MET A 145 -6.41 15.07 -5.07
C MET A 145 -7.68 15.38 -4.26
N LYS A 146 -8.02 14.60 -3.25
CA LYS A 146 -9.21 14.87 -2.40
C LYS A 146 -9.02 16.06 -1.47
N ASP A 147 -7.82 16.21 -0.89
CA ASP A 147 -7.43 17.33 -0.05
C ASP A 147 -5.92 17.53 -0.17
N VAL A 148 -5.52 18.35 -1.13
CA VAL A 148 -4.12 18.55 -1.50
C VAL A 148 -3.30 19.16 -0.36
N GLU A 149 -3.85 20.13 0.36
CA GLU A 149 -3.12 20.83 1.44
C GLU A 149 -2.87 19.91 2.63
N ALA A 150 -3.90 19.17 3.07
CA ALA A 150 -3.76 18.17 4.13
C ALA A 150 -2.81 17.05 3.70
N GLY A 151 -2.90 16.61 2.44
CA GLY A 151 -1.99 15.62 1.85
C GLY A 151 -0.53 16.07 1.91
N ILE A 152 -0.21 17.29 1.44
CA ILE A 152 1.15 17.86 1.48
C ILE A 152 1.65 17.97 2.92
N SER A 153 0.82 18.41 3.85
CA SER A 153 1.19 18.51 5.26
C SER A 153 1.57 17.15 5.86
N THR A 154 0.75 16.13 5.61
CA THR A 154 1.02 14.75 6.06
C THR A 154 2.31 14.20 5.41
N MET A 155 2.49 14.41 4.10
CA MET A 155 3.69 13.98 3.39
C MET A 155 4.97 14.62 3.98
N ARG A 156 4.94 15.93 4.28
CA ARG A 156 6.08 16.63 4.90
C ARG A 156 6.42 16.04 6.26
N ALA A 157 5.42 15.82 7.11
CA ALA A 157 5.63 15.23 8.43
C ALA A 157 6.21 13.80 8.33
N LEU A 158 5.80 13.00 7.33
CA LEU A 158 6.38 11.70 7.05
C LEU A 158 7.83 11.83 6.56
N LYS A 159 8.13 12.81 5.70
CA LYS A 159 9.50 13.08 5.27
C LYS A 159 10.41 13.51 6.43
N ASP A 160 9.89 14.24 7.41
CA ASP A 160 10.63 14.64 8.61
C ASP A 160 11.04 13.43 9.48
N ILE A 161 10.28 12.33 9.46
CA ILE A 161 10.67 11.04 10.06
C ILE A 161 11.81 10.38 9.25
N GLY A 162 11.94 10.72 7.96
CA GLY A 162 12.96 10.17 7.05
C GLY A 162 12.46 9.03 6.15
N VAL A 163 11.17 8.72 6.13
CA VAL A 163 10.60 7.71 5.22
C VAL A 163 10.58 8.22 3.78
N ARG A 164 10.54 7.29 2.85
CA ARG A 164 10.35 7.58 1.43
C ARG A 164 8.87 7.63 1.10
N LEU A 165 8.52 8.42 0.08
CA LEU A 165 7.17 8.56 -0.42
C LEU A 165 7.14 8.35 -1.92
N SER A 166 6.24 7.48 -2.37
CA SER A 166 6.00 7.21 -3.79
C SER A 166 4.54 7.49 -4.17
N ILE A 167 4.32 8.09 -5.33
CA ILE A 167 2.97 8.16 -5.91
C ILE A 167 2.79 6.94 -6.79
N ASP A 168 1.73 6.17 -6.53
CA ASP A 168 1.32 5.01 -7.32
C ASP A 168 0.13 5.33 -8.25
N ASP A 169 -0.06 4.48 -9.26
CA ASP A 169 -1.11 4.59 -10.28
C ASP A 169 -1.13 5.95 -10.99
N PHE A 170 0.06 6.56 -11.18
CA PHE A 170 0.15 7.87 -11.81
C PHE A 170 -0.34 7.84 -13.25
N GLY A 171 -1.31 8.74 -13.54
CA GLY A 171 -1.85 8.97 -14.87
C GLY A 171 -3.21 8.32 -15.13
N ILE A 172 -3.76 7.52 -14.23
CA ILE A 172 -5.15 7.02 -14.34
C ILE A 172 -6.16 8.14 -14.05
N GLY A 173 -5.75 9.19 -13.33
CA GLY A 173 -6.62 10.29 -12.89
C GLY A 173 -6.39 11.60 -13.66
N TYR A 174 -7.04 12.66 -13.20
CA TYR A 174 -6.81 14.02 -13.68
C TYR A 174 -5.55 14.61 -13.03
N SER A 175 -4.38 14.19 -13.53
CA SER A 175 -3.09 14.68 -13.03
C SER A 175 -2.91 16.15 -13.33
N SER A 176 -2.94 17.01 -12.32
CA SER A 176 -2.41 18.35 -12.46
C SER A 176 -0.90 18.34 -12.17
N LEU A 177 -0.09 18.40 -13.21
CA LEU A 177 1.38 18.52 -13.07
C LEU A 177 1.82 19.68 -12.16
N ASN A 178 0.94 20.66 -11.94
CA ASN A 178 1.20 21.76 -11.02
C ASN A 178 1.25 21.31 -9.56
N TYR A 179 0.42 20.35 -9.16
CA TYR A 179 0.46 19.81 -7.79
C TYR A 179 1.62 18.85 -7.60
N LEU A 180 1.98 18.07 -8.62
CA LEU A 180 3.11 17.16 -8.54
C LEU A 180 4.42 17.85 -8.11
N LYS A 181 4.63 19.10 -8.57
CA LYS A 181 5.81 19.90 -8.16
C LYS A 181 5.84 20.25 -6.68
N GLN A 182 4.70 20.20 -5.99
CA GLN A 182 4.58 20.56 -4.59
C GLN A 182 4.70 19.36 -3.66
N PHE A 183 4.51 18.15 -4.20
CA PHE A 183 4.58 16.92 -3.41
C PHE A 183 6.03 16.55 -3.09
N PRO A 184 6.37 16.34 -1.81
CA PRO A 184 7.72 15.96 -1.39
C PRO A 184 7.95 14.45 -1.58
N ILE A 185 7.89 13.99 -2.84
CA ILE A 185 8.01 12.57 -3.22
C ILE A 185 9.44 12.21 -3.65
N ASP A 186 9.76 10.93 -3.50
CA ASP A 186 11.03 10.34 -3.94
C ASP A 186 10.90 9.57 -5.25
N GLN A 187 9.69 9.07 -5.54
CA GLN A 187 9.44 8.21 -6.70
C GLN A 187 8.04 8.43 -7.27
N LEU A 188 7.91 8.20 -8.57
CA LEU A 188 6.66 8.16 -9.30
C LEU A 188 6.54 6.81 -9.98
N LYS A 189 5.46 6.07 -9.72
CA LYS A 189 5.15 4.79 -10.36
C LYS A 189 4.11 5.04 -11.45
N ILE A 190 4.51 4.81 -12.68
CA ILE A 190 3.63 4.97 -13.85
C ILE A 190 2.77 3.71 -13.97
N ASP A 191 1.45 3.90 -14.09
CA ASP A 191 0.54 2.76 -14.26
C ASP A 191 0.82 1.99 -15.57
N LYS A 192 0.63 0.70 -15.52
CA LYS A 192 0.87 -0.21 -16.65
C LYS A 192 0.03 0.10 -17.89
N SER A 193 -1.15 0.71 -17.74
CA SER A 193 -2.01 1.09 -18.87
C SER A 193 -1.30 2.01 -19.87
N PHE A 194 -0.40 2.88 -19.39
CA PHE A 194 0.44 3.71 -20.27
C PHE A 194 1.39 2.89 -21.14
N LEU A 195 1.93 1.79 -20.61
CA LEU A 195 2.83 0.92 -21.35
C LEU A 195 2.08 0.11 -22.41
N GLU A 196 0.85 -0.30 -22.13
CA GLU A 196 -0.02 -1.01 -23.08
C GLU A 196 -0.39 -0.12 -24.28
N GLU A 197 -0.70 1.17 -24.04
CA GLU A 197 -0.98 2.14 -25.10
C GLU A 197 0.24 2.41 -25.99
N ILE A 198 1.43 2.55 -25.42
CA ILE A 198 2.67 2.76 -26.17
C ILE A 198 3.00 1.51 -27.02
N ALA A 199 2.76 0.31 -26.52
CA ALA A 199 3.01 -0.93 -27.23
C ALA A 199 2.03 -1.12 -28.42
N THR A 200 0.78 -0.68 -28.28
CA THR A 200 -0.26 -0.79 -29.32
C THR A 200 -0.18 0.32 -30.36
N SER A 201 0.37 1.49 -30.04
CA SER A 201 0.50 2.65 -30.94
C SER A 201 1.67 2.54 -31.96
N ARG A 202 2.34 1.42 -32.03
CA ARG A 202 3.45 1.15 -32.98
C ARG A 202 3.02 0.50 -34.30
N ASN A 203 1.73 0.61 -34.69
CA ASN A 203 1.27 0.21 -36.02
C ASN A 203 0.89 1.44 -36.85
#